data_1aa629bf03e8959c85f7e5fbcf50fa8c
#
_entry.id   1aa629bf03e8959c85f7e5fbcf50fa8c
#
_cell.length_a   1.000
_cell.length_b   1.000
_cell.length_c   1.000
_cell.angle_alpha   90.00
_cell.angle_beta   90.00
_cell.angle_gamma   90.00
#
_symmetry.space_group_name_H-M   'P 1'
#
loop_
_entity.id
_entity.type
_entity.pdbx_description
1 polymer ?
#
loop_
_entity_poly.entity_id
_entity_poly.type
_entity_poly.pdbx_seq_one_letter_code
_entity_poly.pdbx_strand_id
1 'polypeptide(L)'
;METTMPHKHSASEMKHYAGKAVFSAAIGHALDGLDLMILSFALSGIIATFGVDNATAGSLTSITLAGAFLGGLIFGTLADKFGRIRVLTYSVIFFGVFTLCSAFAPNFELMALFRFLAGLGIGAEFGLGMAIASEVSSPENRAKSTSAVGLGFQVGVLVASLASAPIIAAFSWRGLFVVGVVPAIVAIIIRAFVPEPPIFEQHKASGKKHGNLASLFNSPTRIKYS
;
A
#
# COMPACT_ATOMS: atom_id res chain seq x y z
N MET A 1 12.10 9.64 43.08
CA MET A 1 11.25 9.10 42.01
C MET A 1 11.47 10.00 40.76
N GLU A 2 12.47 9.61 39.98
CA GLU A 2 12.99 10.41 38.90
C GLU A 2 12.10 10.18 37.69
N THR A 3 11.29 11.18 37.34
CA THR A 3 10.46 11.22 36.13
C THR A 3 11.39 11.38 34.94
N THR A 4 11.73 10.27 34.29
CA THR A 4 12.42 10.27 33.01
C THR A 4 11.57 11.01 31.98
N MET A 5 11.97 12.23 31.68
CA MET A 5 11.44 13.02 30.56
C MET A 5 11.59 12.21 29.27
N PRO A 6 10.57 12.12 28.39
CA PRO A 6 10.72 11.45 27.11
C PRO A 6 11.78 12.20 26.30
N HIS A 7 12.77 11.44 25.78
CA HIS A 7 13.84 11.97 24.93
C HIS A 7 13.23 12.83 23.80
N LYS A 8 13.53 14.13 23.86
CA LYS A 8 13.28 15.05 22.73
C LYS A 8 14.22 14.62 21.61
N HIS A 9 13.71 13.93 20.60
CA HIS A 9 14.48 13.68 19.38
C HIS A 9 14.97 15.02 18.81
N SER A 10 16.23 15.06 18.38
CA SER A 10 16.80 16.25 17.80
C SER A 10 16.11 16.58 16.46
N ALA A 11 16.08 17.85 16.06
CA ALA A 11 15.50 18.25 14.77
C ALA A 11 16.16 17.52 13.58
N SER A 12 17.45 17.17 13.70
CA SER A 12 18.20 16.40 12.72
C SER A 12 17.71 14.95 12.63
N GLU A 13 17.48 14.30 13.77
CA GLU A 13 16.95 12.93 13.83
C GLU A 13 15.54 12.84 13.24
N MET A 14 14.68 13.81 13.56
CA MET A 14 13.33 13.89 13.00
C MET A 14 13.35 14.08 11.49
N LYS A 15 14.23 14.92 10.96
CA LYS A 15 14.37 15.12 9.51
C LYS A 15 14.85 13.84 8.81
N HIS A 16 15.81 13.13 9.39
CA HIS A 16 16.32 11.86 8.86
C HIS A 16 15.24 10.78 8.87
N TYR A 17 14.48 10.68 9.97
CA TYR A 17 13.33 9.79 10.10
C TYR A 17 12.27 10.09 9.03
N ALA A 18 11.89 11.36 8.88
CA ALA A 18 10.90 11.79 7.89
C ALA A 18 11.31 11.40 6.46
N GLY A 19 12.59 11.60 6.10
CA GLY A 19 13.10 11.17 4.80
C GLY A 19 12.96 9.68 4.55
N LYS A 20 13.32 8.83 5.52
CA LYS A 20 13.18 7.37 5.43
C LYS A 20 11.72 6.94 5.33
N ALA A 21 10.84 7.53 6.12
CA ALA A 21 9.42 7.21 6.14
C ALA A 21 8.73 7.58 4.82
N VAL A 22 9.00 8.78 4.29
CA VAL A 22 8.48 9.23 2.98
C VAL A 22 9.01 8.34 1.86
N PHE A 23 10.30 8.01 1.85
CA PHE A 23 10.89 7.12 0.85
C PHE A 23 10.27 5.71 0.89
N SER A 24 10.08 5.16 2.09
CA SER A 24 9.42 3.86 2.28
C SER A 24 7.96 3.88 1.78
N ALA A 25 7.22 4.96 2.05
CA ALA A 25 5.86 5.14 1.54
C ALA A 25 5.83 5.29 0.01
N ALA A 26 6.79 6.01 -0.59
CA ALA A 26 6.91 6.15 -2.03
C ALA A 26 7.19 4.82 -2.74
N ILE A 27 8.02 3.94 -2.14
CA ILE A 27 8.27 2.59 -2.65
C ILE A 27 6.99 1.74 -2.57
N GLY A 28 6.25 1.79 -1.45
CA GLY A 28 4.95 1.11 -1.35
C GLY A 28 4.01 1.56 -2.47
N HIS A 29 3.91 2.86 -2.71
CA HIS A 29 3.07 3.40 -3.79
C HIS A 29 3.56 3.00 -5.20
N ALA A 30 4.87 2.80 -5.38
CA ALA A 30 5.40 2.26 -6.63
C ALA A 30 4.95 0.82 -6.86
N LEU A 31 4.74 0.02 -5.81
CA LEU A 31 4.18 -1.33 -5.95
C LEU A 31 2.75 -1.29 -6.48
N ASP A 32 1.94 -0.33 -6.03
CA ASP A 32 0.56 -0.18 -6.49
C ASP A 32 0.50 0.16 -7.98
N GLY A 33 1.31 1.14 -8.42
CA GLY A 33 1.40 1.52 -9.83
C GLY A 33 1.92 0.38 -10.71
N LEU A 34 2.90 -0.38 -10.21
CA LEU A 34 3.46 -1.54 -10.88
C LEU A 34 2.41 -2.65 -11.04
N ASP A 35 1.68 -3.00 -9.99
CA ASP A 35 0.68 -4.08 -10.01
C ASP A 35 -0.49 -3.76 -10.94
N LEU A 36 -1.00 -2.52 -10.93
CA LEU A 36 -2.07 -2.11 -11.84
C LEU A 36 -1.64 -2.20 -13.32
N MET A 37 -0.40 -1.85 -13.63
CA MET A 37 0.14 -1.98 -14.99
C MET A 37 0.41 -3.43 -15.36
N ILE A 38 0.96 -4.24 -14.46
CA ILE A 38 1.15 -5.69 -14.66
C ILE A 38 -0.19 -6.33 -15.01
N LEU A 39 -1.25 -6.06 -14.27
CA LEU A 39 -2.58 -6.58 -14.56
C LEU A 39 -3.06 -6.16 -15.95
N SER A 40 -2.89 -4.89 -16.31
CA SER A 40 -3.29 -4.36 -17.61
C SER A 40 -2.57 -5.05 -18.77
N PHE A 41 -1.26 -5.26 -18.67
CA PHE A 41 -0.48 -5.96 -19.68
C PHE A 41 -0.75 -7.47 -19.71
N ALA A 42 -1.18 -8.07 -18.61
CA ALA A 42 -1.53 -9.48 -18.53
C ALA A 42 -2.90 -9.81 -19.16
N LEU A 43 -3.79 -8.82 -19.33
CA LEU A 43 -5.18 -9.06 -19.73
C LEU A 43 -5.32 -9.90 -20.99
N SER A 44 -4.56 -9.61 -22.05
CA SER A 44 -4.61 -10.37 -23.30
C SER A 44 -4.23 -11.85 -23.11
N GLY A 45 -3.23 -12.11 -22.29
CA GLY A 45 -2.83 -13.48 -21.93
C GLY A 45 -3.85 -14.20 -21.04
N ILE A 46 -4.49 -13.47 -20.14
CA ILE A 46 -5.58 -13.96 -19.27
C ILE A 46 -6.79 -14.35 -20.13
N ILE A 47 -7.21 -13.50 -21.06
CA ILE A 47 -8.29 -13.75 -22.02
C ILE A 47 -8.01 -15.04 -22.80
N ALA A 48 -6.82 -15.14 -23.39
CA ALA A 48 -6.43 -16.31 -24.18
C ALA A 48 -6.36 -17.60 -23.35
N THR A 49 -5.96 -17.51 -22.06
CA THR A 49 -5.78 -18.67 -21.21
C THR A 49 -7.11 -19.19 -20.65
N PHE A 50 -8.00 -18.31 -20.22
CA PHE A 50 -9.25 -18.68 -19.57
C PHE A 50 -10.46 -18.68 -20.50
N GLY A 51 -10.32 -18.21 -21.74
CA GLY A 51 -11.40 -18.16 -22.72
C GLY A 51 -12.51 -17.18 -22.36
N VAL A 52 -12.20 -16.12 -21.61
CA VAL A 52 -13.14 -15.08 -21.21
C VAL A 52 -13.14 -13.91 -22.19
N ASP A 53 -14.19 -13.10 -22.22
CA ASP A 53 -14.26 -11.90 -23.02
C ASP A 53 -13.49 -10.71 -22.39
N ASN A 54 -13.35 -9.63 -23.16
CA ASN A 54 -12.65 -8.41 -22.72
C ASN A 54 -13.32 -7.75 -21.49
N ALA A 55 -14.65 -7.77 -21.41
CA ALA A 55 -15.39 -7.16 -20.31
C ALA A 55 -15.17 -7.95 -19.02
N THR A 56 -15.25 -9.27 -19.09
CA THR A 56 -14.98 -10.18 -17.99
C THR A 56 -13.52 -10.04 -17.52
N ALA A 57 -12.55 -10.05 -18.42
CA ALA A 57 -11.14 -9.86 -18.04
C ALA A 57 -10.90 -8.47 -17.43
N GLY A 58 -11.48 -7.41 -17.98
CA GLY A 58 -11.40 -6.05 -17.45
C GLY A 58 -12.00 -5.89 -16.05
N SER A 59 -12.98 -6.74 -15.68
CA SER A 59 -13.56 -6.74 -14.34
C SER A 59 -12.55 -7.04 -13.23
N LEU A 60 -11.43 -7.70 -13.54
CA LEU A 60 -10.35 -7.94 -12.57
C LEU A 60 -9.82 -6.64 -11.97
N THR A 61 -9.71 -5.58 -12.77
CA THR A 61 -9.30 -4.26 -12.26
C THR A 61 -10.32 -3.70 -11.28
N SER A 62 -11.61 -3.76 -11.62
CA SER A 62 -12.68 -3.30 -10.72
C SER A 62 -12.74 -4.12 -9.44
N ILE A 63 -12.55 -5.43 -9.53
CA ILE A 63 -12.49 -6.36 -8.38
C ILE A 63 -11.29 -6.02 -7.47
N THR A 64 -10.13 -5.75 -8.06
CA THR A 64 -8.93 -5.33 -7.31
C THR A 64 -9.17 -3.99 -6.60
N LEU A 65 -9.78 -3.02 -7.28
CA LEU A 65 -10.10 -1.71 -6.69
C LEU A 65 -11.17 -1.81 -5.59
N ALA A 66 -12.16 -2.70 -5.74
CA ALA A 66 -13.13 -2.98 -4.67
C ALA A 66 -12.42 -3.55 -3.43
N GLY A 67 -11.48 -4.47 -3.63
CA GLY A 67 -10.59 -4.95 -2.58
C GLY A 67 -9.81 -3.80 -1.93
N ALA A 68 -9.21 -2.92 -2.73
CA ALA A 68 -8.43 -1.78 -2.23
C ALA A 68 -9.28 -0.82 -1.39
N PHE A 69 -10.51 -0.53 -1.80
CA PHE A 69 -11.42 0.27 -1.00
C PHE A 69 -11.69 -0.33 0.38
N LEU A 70 -12.03 -1.61 0.44
CA LEU A 70 -12.25 -2.32 1.71
C LEU A 70 -10.97 -2.46 2.52
N GLY A 71 -9.86 -2.72 1.87
CA GLY A 71 -8.54 -2.81 2.49
C GLY A 71 -8.13 -1.52 3.18
N GLY A 72 -8.35 -0.37 2.55
CA GLY A 72 -8.10 0.95 3.14
C GLY A 72 -8.85 1.16 4.45
N LEU A 73 -10.11 0.74 4.51
CA LEU A 73 -10.94 0.82 5.73
C LEU A 73 -10.44 -0.14 6.83
N ILE A 74 -10.18 -1.39 6.46
CA ILE A 74 -9.78 -2.44 7.41
C ILE A 74 -8.37 -2.14 7.96
N PHE A 75 -7.39 -2.00 7.09
CA PHE A 75 -6.00 -1.78 7.51
C PHE A 75 -5.79 -0.38 8.10
N GLY A 76 -6.57 0.63 7.67
CA GLY A 76 -6.55 1.94 8.30
C GLY A 76 -6.89 1.86 9.79
N THR A 77 -7.97 1.17 10.15
CA THR A 77 -8.37 0.98 11.55
C THR A 77 -7.41 0.09 12.33
N LEU A 78 -6.84 -0.92 11.70
CA LEU A 78 -5.80 -1.76 12.31
C LEU A 78 -4.52 -0.96 12.59
N ALA A 79 -4.15 -0.05 11.69
CA ALA A 79 -2.95 0.78 11.82
C ALA A 79 -3.02 1.74 12.99
N ASP A 80 -4.19 2.30 13.28
CA ASP A 80 -4.40 3.15 14.45
C ASP A 80 -4.25 2.37 15.76
N LYS A 81 -4.51 1.05 15.75
CA LYS A 81 -4.43 0.17 16.93
C LYS A 81 -3.06 -0.47 17.11
N PHE A 82 -2.47 -0.97 16.03
CA PHE A 82 -1.27 -1.83 16.07
C PHE A 82 0.02 -1.14 15.62
N GLY A 83 -0.07 0.05 15.06
CA GLY A 83 1.04 0.82 14.51
C GLY A 83 1.01 0.87 12.99
N ARG A 84 1.40 2.03 12.45
CA ARG A 84 1.24 2.31 11.02
C ARG A 84 2.25 1.56 10.15
N ILE A 85 3.53 1.58 10.54
CA ILE A 85 4.58 0.88 9.78
C ILE A 85 4.39 -0.63 9.86
N ARG A 86 4.01 -1.14 11.03
CA ARG A 86 3.76 -2.57 11.22
C ARG A 86 2.61 -3.07 10.35
N VAL A 87 1.47 -2.39 10.39
CA VAL A 87 0.30 -2.78 9.58
C VAL A 87 0.59 -2.62 8.10
N LEU A 88 1.29 -1.56 7.70
CA LEU A 88 1.73 -1.35 6.33
C LEU A 88 2.66 -2.47 5.83
N THR A 89 3.53 -2.99 6.70
CA THR A 89 4.40 -4.13 6.35
C THR A 89 3.57 -5.40 6.14
N TYR A 90 2.62 -5.67 7.02
CA TYR A 90 1.74 -6.84 6.86
C TYR A 90 0.84 -6.74 5.62
N SER A 91 0.38 -5.54 5.26
CA SER A 91 -0.40 -5.34 4.03
C SER A 91 0.39 -5.64 2.77
N VAL A 92 1.69 -5.26 2.73
CA VAL A 92 2.57 -5.61 1.60
C VAL A 92 2.84 -7.11 1.52
N ILE A 93 3.04 -7.77 2.65
CA ILE A 93 3.19 -9.24 2.66
C ILE A 93 1.92 -9.89 2.11
N PHE A 94 0.76 -9.46 2.57
CA PHE A 94 -0.54 -9.94 2.14
C PHE A 94 -0.74 -9.71 0.63
N PHE A 95 -0.50 -8.49 0.16
CA PHE A 95 -0.52 -8.14 -1.26
C PHE A 95 0.42 -9.04 -2.08
N GLY A 96 1.68 -9.18 -1.67
CA GLY A 96 2.68 -9.97 -2.39
C GLY A 96 2.31 -11.44 -2.50
N VAL A 97 1.78 -12.04 -1.43
CA VAL A 97 1.31 -13.44 -1.42
C VAL A 97 0.18 -13.63 -2.44
N PHE A 98 -0.84 -12.79 -2.45
CA PHE A 98 -1.97 -12.94 -3.36
C PHE A 98 -1.65 -12.52 -4.80
N THR A 99 -0.70 -11.61 -4.99
CA THR A 99 -0.13 -11.34 -6.32
C THR A 99 0.59 -12.57 -6.85
N LEU A 100 1.38 -13.25 -6.04
CA LEU A 100 2.03 -14.51 -6.42
C LEU A 100 0.99 -15.61 -6.71
N CYS A 101 -0.02 -15.77 -5.86
CA CYS A 101 -1.10 -16.74 -6.09
C CYS A 101 -1.81 -16.51 -7.42
N SER A 102 -1.94 -15.25 -7.87
CA SER A 102 -2.54 -14.90 -9.16
C SER A 102 -1.76 -15.49 -10.34
N ALA A 103 -0.42 -15.63 -10.23
CA ALA A 103 0.40 -16.28 -11.26
C ALA A 103 0.02 -17.75 -11.47
N PHE A 104 -0.47 -18.41 -10.43
CA PHE A 104 -0.78 -19.84 -10.42
C PHE A 104 -2.29 -20.12 -10.44
N ALA A 105 -3.12 -19.13 -10.66
CA ALA A 105 -4.57 -19.31 -10.74
C ALA A 105 -4.96 -20.31 -11.83
N PRO A 106 -5.71 -21.40 -11.49
CA PRO A 106 -6.09 -22.44 -12.44
C PRO A 106 -7.31 -22.04 -13.27
N ASN A 107 -8.13 -21.10 -12.79
CA ASN A 107 -9.34 -20.59 -13.45
C ASN A 107 -9.53 -19.10 -13.16
N PHE A 108 -10.48 -18.50 -13.88
CA PHE A 108 -10.76 -17.05 -13.78
C PHE A 108 -11.32 -16.68 -12.40
N GLU A 109 -12.14 -17.49 -11.78
CA GLU A 109 -12.78 -17.24 -10.49
C GLU A 109 -11.74 -17.13 -9.36
N LEU A 110 -10.76 -18.06 -9.34
CA LEU A 110 -9.65 -17.98 -8.38
C LEU A 110 -8.72 -16.81 -8.68
N MET A 111 -8.51 -16.50 -9.96
CA MET A 111 -7.78 -15.28 -10.34
C MET A 111 -8.48 -14.04 -9.79
N ALA A 112 -9.79 -13.92 -9.94
CA ALA A 112 -10.59 -12.81 -9.43
C ALA A 112 -10.53 -12.72 -7.89
N LEU A 113 -10.62 -13.86 -7.20
CA LEU A 113 -10.49 -13.92 -5.75
C LEU A 113 -9.10 -13.45 -5.30
N PHE A 114 -8.04 -13.93 -5.94
CA PHE A 114 -6.67 -13.52 -5.58
C PHE A 114 -6.44 -12.04 -5.87
N ARG A 115 -7.00 -11.48 -6.95
CA ARG A 115 -6.96 -10.05 -7.26
C ARG A 115 -7.73 -9.21 -6.24
N PHE A 116 -8.88 -9.67 -5.78
CA PHE A 116 -9.61 -9.02 -4.70
C PHE A 116 -8.79 -8.98 -3.40
N LEU A 117 -8.20 -10.11 -3.03
CA LEU A 117 -7.37 -10.22 -1.82
C LEU A 117 -6.08 -9.40 -1.94
N ALA A 118 -5.41 -9.40 -3.10
CA ALA A 118 -4.28 -8.51 -3.35
C ALA A 118 -4.70 -7.03 -3.22
N GLY A 119 -5.87 -6.68 -3.75
CA GLY A 119 -6.47 -5.36 -3.61
C GLY A 119 -6.60 -4.92 -2.15
N LEU A 120 -7.02 -5.80 -1.23
CA LEU A 120 -7.07 -5.46 0.20
C LEU A 120 -5.72 -4.93 0.72
N GLY A 121 -4.61 -5.53 0.30
CA GLY A 121 -3.26 -5.06 0.66
C GLY A 121 -2.93 -3.69 0.05
N ILE A 122 -3.25 -3.48 -1.24
CA ILE A 122 -3.04 -2.22 -1.96
C ILE A 122 -3.73 -1.05 -1.25
N GLY A 123 -4.97 -1.24 -0.80
CA GLY A 123 -5.74 -0.18 -0.16
C GLY A 123 -5.08 0.39 1.10
N ALA A 124 -4.35 -0.44 1.86
CA ALA A 124 -3.57 0.00 3.00
C ALA A 124 -2.42 0.92 2.60
N GLU A 125 -1.72 0.59 1.51
CA GLU A 125 -0.56 1.34 1.02
C GLU A 125 -0.92 2.78 0.70
N PHE A 126 -2.00 2.98 -0.05
CA PHE A 126 -2.45 4.32 -0.44
C PHE A 126 -2.78 5.19 0.78
N GLY A 127 -3.66 4.70 1.66
CA GLY A 127 -4.13 5.49 2.80
C GLY A 127 -3.04 5.75 3.84
N LEU A 128 -2.34 4.69 4.27
CA LEU A 128 -1.33 4.79 5.31
C LEU A 128 -0.04 5.47 4.83
N GLY A 129 0.37 5.25 3.57
CA GLY A 129 1.54 5.90 2.98
C GLY A 129 1.40 7.42 2.96
N MET A 130 0.25 7.93 2.48
CA MET A 130 -0.06 9.36 2.49
C MET A 130 -0.17 9.93 3.91
N ALA A 131 -0.80 9.19 4.82
CA ALA A 131 -0.92 9.60 6.23
C ALA A 131 0.46 9.74 6.88
N ILE A 132 1.33 8.74 6.75
CA ILE A 132 2.70 8.76 7.27
C ILE A 132 3.46 9.96 6.70
N ALA A 133 3.46 10.15 5.37
CA ALA A 133 4.17 11.24 4.72
C ALA A 133 3.71 12.62 5.23
N SER A 134 2.40 12.79 5.47
CA SER A 134 1.84 14.04 5.98
C SER A 134 2.19 14.29 7.44
N GLU A 135 2.26 13.26 8.28
CA GLU A 135 2.50 13.36 9.72
C GLU A 135 3.95 13.59 10.09
N VAL A 136 4.88 12.96 9.35
CA VAL A 136 6.30 13.11 9.61
C VAL A 136 6.88 14.40 9.03
N SER A 137 6.11 15.11 8.22
CA SER A 137 6.57 16.32 7.51
C SER A 137 6.12 17.59 8.21
N SER A 138 7.01 18.62 8.22
CA SER A 138 6.60 19.96 8.66
C SER A 138 5.53 20.53 7.75
N PRO A 139 4.68 21.47 8.24
CA PRO A 139 3.59 22.07 7.47
C PRO A 139 4.04 22.57 6.08
N GLU A 140 5.22 23.18 6.00
CA GLU A 140 5.81 23.76 4.77
C GLU A 140 6.23 22.68 3.76
N ASN A 141 6.61 21.49 4.23
CA ASN A 141 7.11 20.38 3.41
C ASN A 141 6.07 19.28 3.17
N ARG A 142 4.91 19.36 3.80
CA ARG A 142 3.87 18.32 3.70
C ARG A 142 3.45 18.04 2.26
N ALA A 143 3.19 19.09 1.48
CA ALA A 143 2.82 18.95 0.07
C ALA A 143 3.94 18.27 -0.74
N LYS A 144 5.22 18.63 -0.52
CA LYS A 144 6.35 18.01 -1.20
C LYS A 144 6.48 16.53 -0.86
N SER A 145 6.31 16.17 0.40
CA SER A 145 6.41 14.78 0.87
C SER A 145 5.29 13.91 0.31
N THR A 146 4.05 14.39 0.32
CA THR A 146 2.91 13.65 -0.26
C THR A 146 3.01 13.55 -1.78
N SER A 147 3.51 14.61 -2.46
CA SER A 147 3.79 14.54 -3.90
C SER A 147 4.89 13.53 -4.23
N ALA A 148 5.93 13.42 -3.40
CA ALA A 148 6.99 12.41 -3.58
C ALA A 148 6.44 10.99 -3.48
N VAL A 149 5.50 10.74 -2.56
CA VAL A 149 4.78 9.45 -2.47
C VAL A 149 3.97 9.20 -3.74
N GLY A 150 3.21 10.19 -4.22
CA GLY A 150 2.45 10.08 -5.47
C GLY A 150 3.33 9.84 -6.70
N LEU A 151 4.51 10.45 -6.78
CA LEU A 151 5.49 10.17 -7.83
C LEU A 151 5.97 8.72 -7.81
N GLY A 152 6.03 8.08 -6.64
CA GLY A 152 6.33 6.65 -6.52
C GLY A 152 5.43 5.81 -7.41
N PHE A 153 4.11 6.05 -7.40
CA PHE A 153 3.16 5.36 -8.28
C PHE A 153 3.56 5.43 -9.75
N GLN A 154 3.92 6.61 -10.25
CA GLN A 154 4.34 6.80 -11.64
C GLN A 154 5.64 6.07 -11.97
N VAL A 155 6.56 6.01 -11.02
CA VAL A 155 7.79 5.19 -11.18
C VAL A 155 7.43 3.72 -11.32
N GLY A 156 6.50 3.20 -10.52
CA GLY A 156 6.00 1.84 -10.64
C GLY A 156 5.37 1.55 -11.99
N VAL A 157 4.52 2.46 -12.49
CA VAL A 157 3.92 2.39 -13.83
C VAL A 157 5.00 2.33 -14.92
N LEU A 158 6.02 3.19 -14.84
CA LEU A 158 7.12 3.21 -15.80
C LEU A 158 7.91 1.91 -15.77
N VAL A 159 8.28 1.42 -14.60
CA VAL A 159 9.03 0.15 -14.44
C VAL A 159 8.23 -1.01 -15.02
N ALA A 160 6.94 -1.13 -14.71
CA ALA A 160 6.08 -2.17 -15.28
C ALA A 160 5.99 -2.07 -16.80
N SER A 161 5.86 -0.86 -17.34
CA SER A 161 5.76 -0.64 -18.79
C SER A 161 7.03 -1.08 -19.54
N LEU A 162 8.20 -0.79 -18.98
CA LEU A 162 9.48 -1.20 -19.57
C LEU A 162 9.77 -2.69 -19.42
N ALA A 163 9.37 -3.29 -18.30
CA ALA A 163 9.67 -4.68 -17.98
C ALA A 163 8.66 -5.68 -18.55
N SER A 164 7.42 -5.27 -18.84
CA SER A 164 6.35 -6.22 -19.19
C SER A 164 6.62 -6.97 -20.49
N ALA A 165 7.05 -6.30 -21.56
CA ALA A 165 7.27 -6.94 -22.84
C ALA A 165 8.32 -8.07 -22.78
N PRO A 166 9.55 -7.86 -22.26
CA PRO A 166 10.54 -8.93 -22.15
C PRO A 166 10.10 -10.04 -21.18
N ILE A 167 9.39 -9.73 -20.10
CA ILE A 167 8.90 -10.75 -19.17
C ILE A 167 7.82 -11.63 -19.82
N ILE A 168 6.87 -11.02 -20.54
CA ILE A 168 5.82 -11.77 -21.26
C ILE A 168 6.44 -12.68 -22.32
N ALA A 169 7.42 -12.19 -23.06
CA ALA A 169 8.11 -12.99 -24.08
C ALA A 169 8.84 -14.20 -23.50
N ALA A 170 9.43 -14.07 -22.32
CA ALA A 170 10.20 -15.14 -21.67
C ALA A 170 9.35 -16.09 -20.83
N PHE A 171 8.35 -15.59 -20.11
CA PHE A 171 7.63 -16.31 -19.03
C PHE A 171 6.11 -16.23 -19.13
N SER A 172 5.55 -15.75 -20.25
CA SER A 172 4.13 -15.46 -20.43
C SER A 172 3.59 -14.39 -19.44
N TRP A 173 2.30 -14.12 -19.49
CA TRP A 173 1.64 -13.18 -18.59
C TRP A 173 1.76 -13.57 -17.09
N ARG A 174 1.88 -14.86 -16.79
CA ARG A 174 2.08 -15.35 -15.42
C ARG A 174 3.39 -14.88 -14.81
N GLY A 175 4.44 -14.78 -15.62
CA GLY A 175 5.73 -14.24 -15.20
C GLY A 175 5.68 -12.83 -14.68
N LEU A 176 4.74 -12.01 -15.15
CA LEU A 176 4.55 -10.65 -14.64
C LEU A 176 4.20 -10.64 -13.15
N PHE A 177 3.29 -11.50 -12.71
CA PHE A 177 2.89 -11.60 -11.31
C PHE A 177 3.97 -12.20 -10.43
N VAL A 178 4.75 -13.15 -10.94
CA VAL A 178 5.91 -13.70 -10.21
C VAL A 178 6.98 -12.63 -10.00
N VAL A 179 7.35 -11.91 -11.04
CA VAL A 179 8.36 -10.83 -10.96
C VAL A 179 7.81 -9.64 -10.16
N GLY A 180 6.51 -9.38 -10.22
CA GLY A 180 5.83 -8.33 -9.45
C GLY A 180 5.97 -8.48 -7.93
N VAL A 181 6.31 -9.67 -7.43
CA VAL A 181 6.56 -9.89 -6.00
C VAL A 181 7.93 -9.37 -5.56
N VAL A 182 8.92 -9.29 -6.45
CA VAL A 182 10.29 -8.86 -6.11
C VAL A 182 10.32 -7.47 -5.47
N PRO A 183 9.66 -6.44 -6.02
CA PRO A 183 9.60 -5.14 -5.37
C PRO A 183 8.89 -5.15 -4.00
N ALA A 184 7.91 -6.05 -3.79
CA ALA A 184 7.27 -6.22 -2.49
C ALA A 184 8.26 -6.72 -1.43
N ILE A 185 9.12 -7.67 -1.79
CA ILE A 185 10.19 -8.14 -0.91
C ILE A 185 11.14 -6.99 -0.56
N VAL A 186 11.54 -6.19 -1.54
CA VAL A 186 12.39 -5.01 -1.33
C VAL A 186 11.72 -4.00 -0.38
N ALA A 187 10.41 -3.73 -0.55
CA ALA A 187 9.67 -2.84 0.33
C ALA A 187 9.62 -3.35 1.78
N ILE A 188 9.43 -4.66 1.97
CA ILE A 188 9.45 -5.29 3.30
C ILE A 188 10.82 -5.10 3.96
N ILE A 189 11.90 -5.34 3.22
CA ILE A 189 13.26 -5.17 3.72
C ILE A 189 13.49 -3.70 4.14
N ILE A 190 13.14 -2.74 3.29
CA ILE A 190 13.29 -1.31 3.60
C ILE A 190 12.51 -0.94 4.86
N ARG A 191 11.28 -1.43 5.01
CA ARG A 191 10.42 -1.14 6.17
C ARG A 191 10.92 -1.75 7.47
N ALA A 192 11.64 -2.85 7.41
CA ALA A 192 12.27 -3.42 8.61
C ALA A 192 13.25 -2.43 9.29
N PHE A 193 13.76 -1.44 8.56
CA PHE A 193 14.65 -0.40 9.06
C PHE A 193 13.94 0.94 9.38
N VAL A 194 12.62 1.01 9.25
CA VAL A 194 11.84 2.22 9.55
C VAL A 194 11.05 1.99 10.85
N PRO A 195 11.35 2.71 11.94
CA PRO A 195 10.59 2.59 13.19
C PRO A 195 9.22 3.24 13.08
N GLU A 196 8.32 2.91 14.03
CA GLU A 196 7.00 3.55 14.12
C GLU A 196 7.13 5.08 14.31
N PRO A 197 6.17 5.88 13.80
CA PRO A 197 6.18 7.32 14.00
C PRO A 197 6.15 7.68 15.49
N PRO A 198 6.96 8.66 15.94
CA PRO A 198 6.98 9.09 17.35
C PRO A 198 5.61 9.53 17.89
N ILE A 199 4.75 10.08 17.03
CA ILE A 199 3.37 10.47 17.36
C ILE A 199 2.53 9.26 17.78
N PHE A 200 2.71 8.12 17.14
CA PHE A 200 2.02 6.88 17.49
C PHE A 200 2.43 6.39 18.90
N GLU A 201 3.71 6.43 19.21
CA GLU A 201 4.21 6.05 20.53
C GLU A 201 3.71 6.98 21.64
N GLN A 202 3.63 8.29 21.38
CA GLN A 202 3.07 9.27 22.31
C GLN A 202 1.56 9.03 22.57
N HIS A 203 0.77 8.74 21.53
CA HIS A 203 -0.65 8.42 21.68
C HIS A 203 -0.86 7.13 22.46
N LYS A 204 -0.04 6.11 22.23
CA LYS A 204 -0.07 4.85 22.97
C LYS A 204 0.26 5.06 24.46
N ALA A 205 1.25 5.88 24.76
CA ALA A 205 1.63 6.22 26.13
C ALA A 205 0.58 7.05 26.88
N SER A 206 -0.16 7.91 26.15
CA SER A 206 -1.21 8.79 26.73
C SER A 206 -2.56 8.10 26.96
N GLY A 207 -2.69 6.80 26.63
CA GLY A 207 -3.94 6.03 26.84
C GLY A 207 -5.15 6.55 26.04
N LYS A 208 -4.96 7.44 25.07
CA LYS A 208 -6.06 7.94 24.24
C LYS A 208 -6.68 6.82 23.44
N LYS A 209 -8.01 6.62 23.59
CA LYS A 209 -8.76 5.64 22.80
C LYS A 209 -8.58 5.93 21.32
N HIS A 210 -8.14 4.90 20.59
CA HIS A 210 -8.04 4.94 19.13
C HIS A 210 -9.42 5.21 18.52
N GLY A 211 -9.44 5.95 17.40
CA GLY A 211 -10.67 6.28 16.70
C GLY A 211 -11.45 5.01 16.33
N ASN A 212 -12.73 4.98 16.67
CA ASN A 212 -13.64 3.91 16.28
C ASN A 212 -14.32 4.34 14.98
N LEU A 213 -14.38 3.45 13.96
CA LEU A 213 -15.13 3.74 12.71
C LEU A 213 -16.53 4.26 12.98
N ALA A 214 -17.20 3.75 14.02
CA ALA A 214 -18.51 4.25 14.45
C ALA A 214 -18.50 5.72 14.84
N SER A 215 -17.37 6.27 15.29
CA SER A 215 -17.27 7.69 15.66
C SER A 215 -17.25 8.63 14.43
N LEU A 216 -16.92 8.13 13.25
CA LEU A 216 -16.98 8.88 12.00
C LEU A 216 -18.44 9.15 11.58
N PHE A 217 -19.34 8.23 11.91
CA PHE A 217 -20.75 8.31 11.55
C PHE A 217 -21.63 8.89 12.67
N ASN A 218 -21.15 8.93 13.91
CA ASN A 218 -21.94 9.38 15.09
C ASN A 218 -21.70 10.83 15.51
N SER A 219 -20.89 11.61 14.80
CA SER A 219 -20.63 13.03 15.17
C SER A 219 -21.45 13.98 14.29
N PRO A 220 -22.51 14.61 14.80
CA PRO A 220 -23.39 15.51 14.04
C PRO A 220 -22.69 16.77 13.50
N THR A 221 -21.52 17.11 14.03
CA THR A 221 -20.72 18.28 13.61
C THR A 221 -19.85 18.02 12.37
N ARG A 222 -19.58 16.77 12.01
CA ARG A 222 -18.74 16.44 10.84
C ARG A 222 -19.52 16.35 9.53
N ILE A 223 -20.83 16.08 9.59
CA ILE A 223 -21.71 16.04 8.40
C ILE A 223 -21.91 17.43 7.78
N LYS A 224 -21.59 18.50 8.50
CA LYS A 224 -21.80 19.89 8.07
C LYS A 224 -20.67 20.46 7.19
N TYR A 225 -19.56 19.73 7.02
CA TYR A 225 -18.34 20.17 6.30
C TYR A 225 -17.80 19.12 5.30
N SER A 226 -18.63 18.15 4.91
CA SER A 226 -18.34 17.22 3.81
C SER A 226 -18.98 17.68 2.51
#